data_18d3968a76c70ced8b9f42f64bbe4a9f
#
_entry.id   18d3968a76c70ced8b9f42f64bbe4a9f
#
_cell.length_a   1.000
_cell.length_b   1.000
_cell.length_c   1.000
_cell.angle_alpha   90.00
_cell.angle_beta   90.00
_cell.angle_gamma   90.00
#
_symmetry.space_group_name_H-M   'P 1'
#
loop_
_entity.id
_entity.type
_entity.pdbx_description
1 polymer ?
#
loop_
_entity_poly.entity_id
_entity_poly.type
_entity_poly.pdbx_seq_one_letter_code
_entity_poly.pdbx_strand_id
1 'polypeptide(L)'
;MTQNPMTIFTIMRYKGEIKMNRVIEALQISAATCGGVVGYIFGGWDKTFQVLLLFIVVDYISGIIAAMYNNKLNSRVGFKGIAKKVLIFMMVAVAVQLDRLMGIDNQVVRMATCFFYIANEGLSILENGGKLGVRYPSVLEKTLEQLREKSE
;
A
#
# COMPACT_ATOMS: atom_id res chain seq x y z
N MET A 1 -45.93 -35.01 20.75
CA MET A 1 -45.21 -35.02 19.45
C MET A 1 -43.75 -34.71 19.71
N THR A 2 -42.92 -35.73 19.84
CA THR A 2 -41.48 -35.59 20.08
C THR A 2 -40.80 -35.28 18.74
N GLN A 3 -40.26 -34.09 18.56
CA GLN A 3 -39.50 -33.76 17.38
C GLN A 3 -38.25 -34.64 17.29
N ASN A 4 -38.05 -35.25 16.12
CA ASN A 4 -36.93 -36.14 15.90
C ASN A 4 -35.60 -35.37 16.05
N PRO A 5 -34.66 -35.80 16.93
CA PRO A 5 -33.40 -35.13 17.16
C PRO A 5 -32.55 -34.88 15.89
N MET A 6 -32.67 -35.74 14.88
CA MET A 6 -32.04 -35.56 13.59
C MET A 6 -32.56 -34.35 12.84
N THR A 7 -33.85 -34.03 12.96
CA THR A 7 -34.45 -32.84 12.31
C THR A 7 -33.97 -31.55 12.96
N ILE A 8 -33.84 -31.54 14.28
CA ILE A 8 -33.33 -30.38 15.02
C ILE A 8 -31.85 -30.10 14.64
N PHE A 9 -31.02 -31.14 14.56
CA PHE A 9 -29.61 -31.00 14.17
C PHE A 9 -29.47 -30.46 12.74
N THR A 10 -30.28 -30.96 11.80
CA THR A 10 -30.28 -30.49 10.41
C THR A 10 -30.69 -29.01 10.31
N ILE A 11 -31.71 -28.59 11.06
CA ILE A 11 -32.15 -27.18 11.10
C ILE A 11 -31.09 -26.26 11.70
N MET A 12 -30.41 -26.68 12.77
CA MET A 12 -29.33 -25.91 13.38
C MET A 12 -28.15 -25.74 12.42
N ARG A 13 -27.76 -26.80 11.73
CA ARG A 13 -26.70 -26.78 10.73
C ARG A 13 -27.05 -25.84 9.58
N TYR A 14 -28.26 -25.94 9.03
CA TYR A 14 -28.74 -25.07 7.95
C TYR A 14 -28.80 -23.59 8.37
N LYS A 15 -29.26 -23.29 9.59
CA LYS A 15 -29.22 -21.91 10.14
C LYS A 15 -27.78 -21.39 10.31
N GLY A 16 -26.85 -22.26 10.72
CA GLY A 16 -25.42 -21.92 10.81
C GLY A 16 -24.80 -21.58 9.45
N GLU A 17 -25.11 -22.38 8.43
CA GLU A 17 -24.65 -22.14 7.06
C GLU A 17 -25.20 -20.83 6.47
N ILE A 18 -26.49 -20.53 6.67
CA ILE A 18 -27.08 -19.27 6.23
C ILE A 18 -26.42 -18.08 6.93
N LYS A 19 -26.17 -18.16 8.24
CA LYS A 19 -25.51 -17.10 8.98
C LYS A 19 -24.07 -16.89 8.50
N MET A 20 -23.34 -17.95 8.25
CA MET A 20 -21.98 -17.90 7.71
C MET A 20 -21.95 -17.23 6.33
N ASN A 21 -22.84 -17.63 5.42
CA ASN A 21 -22.93 -17.07 4.07
C ASN A 21 -23.23 -15.56 4.11
N ARG A 22 -24.14 -15.10 4.97
CA ARG A 22 -24.41 -13.67 5.14
C ARG A 22 -23.19 -12.88 5.65
N VAL A 23 -22.40 -13.46 6.54
CA VAL A 23 -21.16 -12.85 7.04
C VAL A 23 -20.13 -12.74 5.92
N ILE A 24 -19.98 -13.81 5.11
CA ILE A 24 -19.08 -13.82 3.97
C ILE A 24 -19.51 -12.77 2.94
N GLU A 25 -20.79 -12.70 2.59
CA GLU A 25 -21.34 -11.69 1.67
C GLU A 25 -21.08 -10.26 2.19
N ALA A 26 -21.34 -10.01 3.47
CA ALA A 26 -21.09 -8.70 4.07
C ALA A 26 -19.60 -8.32 4.02
N LEU A 27 -18.70 -9.26 4.28
CA LEU A 27 -17.26 -9.05 4.17
C LEU A 27 -16.83 -8.78 2.72
N GLN A 28 -17.39 -9.52 1.75
CA GLN A 28 -17.11 -9.31 0.33
C GLN A 28 -17.58 -7.94 -0.15
N ILE A 29 -18.80 -7.53 0.22
CA ILE A 29 -19.34 -6.21 -0.13
C ILE A 29 -18.49 -5.10 0.51
N SER A 30 -18.11 -5.25 1.79
CA SER A 30 -17.26 -4.28 2.48
C SER A 30 -15.90 -4.15 1.81
N ALA A 31 -15.26 -5.28 1.48
CA ALA A 31 -13.96 -5.30 0.81
C ALA A 31 -14.04 -4.68 -0.60
N ALA A 32 -15.09 -4.99 -1.36
CA ALA A 32 -15.31 -4.42 -2.69
C ALA A 32 -15.54 -2.90 -2.63
N THR A 33 -16.34 -2.44 -1.65
CA THR A 33 -16.60 -1.01 -1.46
C THR A 33 -15.33 -0.26 -1.06
N CYS A 34 -14.57 -0.78 -0.09
CA CYS A 34 -13.27 -0.21 0.31
C CYS A 34 -12.30 -0.18 -0.88
N GLY A 35 -12.20 -1.27 -1.63
CA GLY A 35 -11.35 -1.34 -2.83
C GLY A 35 -11.77 -0.33 -3.90
N GLY A 36 -13.07 -0.16 -4.12
CA GLY A 36 -13.62 0.83 -5.05
C GLY A 36 -13.29 2.27 -4.64
N VAL A 37 -13.46 2.61 -3.35
CA VAL A 37 -13.12 3.94 -2.82
C VAL A 37 -11.62 4.21 -2.94
N VAL A 38 -10.78 3.26 -2.55
CA VAL A 38 -9.32 3.37 -2.68
C VAL A 38 -8.93 3.54 -4.15
N GLY A 39 -9.47 2.70 -5.05
CA GLY A 39 -9.23 2.83 -6.49
C GLY A 39 -9.66 4.18 -7.05
N TYR A 40 -10.80 4.71 -6.60
CA TYR A 40 -11.26 6.04 -6.99
C TYR A 40 -10.30 7.15 -6.51
N ILE A 41 -9.89 7.13 -5.26
CA ILE A 41 -9.01 8.17 -4.68
C ILE A 41 -7.63 8.17 -5.36
N PHE A 42 -7.05 6.99 -5.59
CA PHE A 42 -5.70 6.84 -6.12
C PHE A 42 -5.61 6.59 -7.63
N GLY A 43 -6.73 6.72 -8.36
CA GLY A 43 -6.76 6.63 -9.82
C GLY A 43 -6.65 5.22 -10.39
N GLY A 44 -6.81 4.19 -9.57
CA GLY A 44 -6.79 2.78 -9.95
C GLY A 44 -5.79 1.95 -9.16
N TRP A 45 -5.90 0.64 -9.32
CA TRP A 45 -5.04 -0.36 -8.67
C TRP A 45 -4.08 -0.96 -9.69
N ASP A 46 -3.31 -0.10 -10.36
CA ASP A 46 -2.38 -0.49 -11.41
C ASP A 46 -0.99 -0.91 -10.86
N LYS A 47 -0.12 -1.36 -11.77
CA LYS A 47 1.24 -1.81 -11.43
C LYS A 47 2.08 -0.71 -10.78
N THR A 48 1.93 0.53 -11.23
CA THR A 48 2.71 1.67 -10.72
C THR A 48 2.35 1.94 -9.25
N PHE A 49 1.05 1.95 -8.93
CA PHE A 49 0.60 2.13 -7.55
C PHE A 49 1.00 0.95 -6.65
N GLN A 50 0.92 -0.29 -7.16
CA GLN A 50 1.37 -1.48 -6.43
C GLN A 50 2.86 -1.44 -6.11
N VAL A 51 3.70 -1.03 -7.07
CA VAL A 51 5.15 -0.87 -6.86
C VAL A 51 5.43 0.23 -5.84
N LEU A 52 4.74 1.39 -5.93
CA LEU A 52 4.87 2.45 -4.94
C LEU A 52 4.54 1.95 -3.52
N LEU A 53 3.42 1.25 -3.37
CA LEU A 53 3.01 0.69 -2.08
C LEU A 53 4.07 -0.28 -1.52
N LEU A 54 4.60 -1.16 -2.37
CA LEU A 54 5.66 -2.09 -1.98
C LEU A 54 6.90 -1.35 -1.51
N PHE A 55 7.36 -0.33 -2.25
CA PHE A 55 8.55 0.45 -1.91
C PHE A 55 8.36 1.22 -0.59
N ILE A 56 7.18 1.81 -0.38
CA ILE A 56 6.82 2.47 0.89
C ILE A 56 6.95 1.50 2.07
N VAL A 57 6.41 0.28 1.94
CA VAL A 57 6.46 -0.73 3.01
C VAL A 57 7.90 -1.19 3.26
N VAL A 58 8.65 -1.51 2.20
CA VAL A 58 10.04 -1.98 2.30
C VAL A 58 10.95 -0.90 2.88
N ASP A 59 10.78 0.38 2.47
CA ASP A 59 11.55 1.49 3.05
C ASP A 59 11.26 1.65 4.55
N TYR A 60 9.99 1.59 4.95
CA TYR A 60 9.64 1.70 6.36
C TYR A 60 10.25 0.58 7.19
N ILE A 61 10.17 -0.67 6.73
CA ILE A 61 10.74 -1.83 7.42
C ILE A 61 12.26 -1.73 7.48
N SER A 62 12.93 -1.44 6.35
CA SER A 62 14.39 -1.30 6.30
C SER A 62 14.89 -0.15 7.16
N GLY A 63 14.15 0.96 7.22
CA GLY A 63 14.44 2.09 8.09
C GLY A 63 14.37 1.75 9.59
N ILE A 64 13.34 0.98 10.00
CA ILE A 64 13.23 0.47 11.37
C ILE A 64 14.43 -0.43 11.71
N ILE A 65 14.76 -1.39 10.83
CA ILE A 65 15.88 -2.32 11.03
C ILE A 65 17.19 -1.53 11.16
N ALA A 66 17.43 -0.57 10.28
CA ALA A 66 18.61 0.29 10.34
C ALA A 66 18.68 1.12 11.63
N ALA A 67 17.54 1.64 12.09
CA ALA A 67 17.46 2.40 13.35
C ALA A 67 17.72 1.50 14.58
N MET A 68 17.20 0.28 14.58
CA MET A 68 17.46 -0.72 15.63
C MET A 68 18.94 -1.08 15.69
N TYR A 69 19.54 -1.41 14.55
CA TYR A 69 20.96 -1.78 14.45
C TYR A 69 21.88 -0.67 14.97
N ASN A 70 21.55 0.58 14.70
CA ASN A 70 22.33 1.74 15.13
C ASN A 70 21.94 2.28 16.54
N ASN A 71 21.12 1.56 17.31
CA ASN A 71 20.60 2.00 18.61
C ASN A 71 19.92 3.37 18.61
N LYS A 72 19.32 3.76 17.49
CA LYS A 72 18.63 5.06 17.29
C LYS A 72 17.10 4.94 17.21
N LEU A 73 16.57 3.74 17.46
CA LEU A 73 15.13 3.50 17.41
C LEU A 73 14.45 4.21 18.58
N ASN A 74 13.48 5.08 18.27
CA ASN A 74 12.58 5.69 19.25
C ASN A 74 11.21 5.96 18.61
N SER A 75 10.18 6.18 19.43
CA SER A 75 8.80 6.40 18.96
C SER A 75 8.68 7.60 18.01
N ARG A 76 9.48 8.64 18.19
CA ARG A 76 9.48 9.84 17.33
C ARG A 76 9.97 9.51 15.93
N VAL A 77 11.00 8.69 15.80
CA VAL A 77 11.54 8.22 14.50
C VAL A 77 10.49 7.40 13.76
N GLY A 78 9.85 6.44 14.44
CA GLY A 78 8.79 5.63 13.86
C GLY A 78 7.59 6.48 13.40
N PHE A 79 7.10 7.39 14.25
CA PHE A 79 5.99 8.27 13.92
C PHE A 79 6.30 9.18 12.72
N LYS A 80 7.49 9.78 12.67
CA LYS A 80 7.93 10.62 11.54
C LYS A 80 7.94 9.83 10.23
N GLY A 81 8.38 8.56 10.28
CA GLY A 81 8.35 7.67 9.14
C GLY A 81 6.93 7.44 8.62
N ILE A 82 5.99 7.11 9.50
CA ILE A 82 4.58 6.91 9.13
C ILE A 82 3.97 8.20 8.56
N ALA A 83 4.18 9.35 9.22
CA ALA A 83 3.66 10.62 8.75
C ALA A 83 4.14 10.96 7.33
N LYS A 84 5.42 10.73 7.02
CA LYS A 84 5.95 10.88 5.66
C LYS A 84 5.20 10.00 4.66
N LYS A 85 4.94 8.74 5.00
CA LYS A 85 4.23 7.79 4.12
C LYS A 85 2.79 8.22 3.86
N VAL A 86 2.09 8.72 4.88
CA VAL A 86 0.73 9.29 4.72
C VAL A 86 0.75 10.47 3.76
N LEU A 87 1.73 11.38 3.89
CA LEU A 87 1.87 12.51 2.97
C LEU A 87 2.13 12.06 1.52
N ILE A 88 2.90 11.02 1.29
CA ILE A 88 3.10 10.46 -0.06
C ILE A 88 1.75 10.04 -0.67
N PHE A 89 0.93 9.31 0.07
CA PHE A 89 -0.41 8.94 -0.42
C PHE A 89 -1.29 10.16 -0.69
N MET A 90 -1.24 11.17 0.17
CA MET A 90 -1.98 12.43 -0.07
C MET A 90 -1.52 13.11 -1.37
N MET A 91 -0.22 13.14 -1.65
CA MET A 91 0.31 13.73 -2.90
C MET A 91 -0.13 12.95 -4.13
N VAL A 92 -0.16 11.62 -4.08
CA VAL A 92 -0.71 10.81 -5.17
C VAL A 92 -2.20 11.10 -5.38
N ALA A 93 -2.98 11.19 -4.31
CA ALA A 93 -4.40 11.54 -4.41
C ALA A 93 -4.62 12.93 -5.02
N VAL A 94 -3.81 13.92 -4.65
CA VAL A 94 -3.83 15.27 -5.26
C VAL A 94 -3.51 15.20 -6.75
N ALA A 95 -2.47 14.45 -7.13
CA ALA A 95 -2.09 14.28 -8.53
C ALA A 95 -3.23 13.68 -9.38
N VAL A 96 -3.96 12.69 -8.84
CA VAL A 96 -5.16 12.11 -9.48
C VAL A 96 -6.24 13.17 -9.68
N GLN A 97 -6.49 14.05 -8.70
CA GLN A 97 -7.50 15.09 -8.85
C GLN A 97 -7.07 16.16 -9.88
N LEU A 98 -5.76 16.46 -9.97
CA LEU A 98 -5.23 17.36 -11.00
C LEU A 98 -5.41 16.77 -12.39
N ASP A 99 -5.08 15.50 -12.62
CA ASP A 99 -5.32 14.84 -13.90
C ASP A 99 -6.79 14.92 -14.32
N ARG A 100 -7.73 14.67 -13.39
CA ARG A 100 -9.17 14.77 -13.62
C ARG A 100 -9.62 16.18 -13.94
N LEU A 101 -9.13 17.15 -13.18
CA LEU A 101 -9.47 18.57 -13.37
C LEU A 101 -9.01 19.08 -14.73
N MET A 102 -7.83 18.61 -15.18
CA MET A 102 -7.24 18.99 -16.46
C MET A 102 -7.76 18.16 -17.64
N GLY A 103 -8.60 17.16 -17.42
CA GLY A 103 -9.10 16.26 -18.46
C GLY A 103 -8.00 15.38 -19.08
N ILE A 104 -6.98 15.02 -18.31
CA ILE A 104 -5.84 14.20 -18.78
C ILE A 104 -6.16 12.72 -18.58
N ASP A 105 -6.59 12.04 -19.64
CA ASP A 105 -7.02 10.64 -19.59
C ASP A 105 -5.88 9.67 -19.24
N ASN A 106 -4.65 9.99 -19.58
CA ASN A 106 -3.47 9.14 -19.37
C ASN A 106 -2.86 9.25 -17.97
N GLN A 107 -3.47 9.96 -17.03
CA GLN A 107 -3.02 10.14 -15.65
C GLN A 107 -1.52 10.51 -15.54
N VAL A 108 -1.07 11.45 -16.37
CA VAL A 108 0.37 11.80 -16.50
C VAL A 108 0.92 12.39 -15.20
N VAL A 109 0.18 13.28 -14.54
CA VAL A 109 0.61 13.90 -13.27
C VAL A 109 0.70 12.86 -12.15
N ARG A 110 -0.28 11.94 -12.09
CA ARG A 110 -0.25 10.80 -11.16
C ARG A 110 0.96 9.89 -11.41
N MET A 111 1.21 9.54 -12.68
CA MET A 111 2.33 8.65 -13.03
C MET A 111 3.68 9.28 -12.68
N ALA A 112 3.90 10.55 -13.03
CA ALA A 112 5.10 11.28 -12.66
C ALA A 112 5.28 11.32 -11.14
N THR A 113 4.21 11.64 -10.39
CA THR A 113 4.21 11.63 -8.91
C THR A 113 4.57 10.26 -8.35
N CYS A 114 3.99 9.18 -8.87
CA CYS A 114 4.31 7.82 -8.42
C CYS A 114 5.77 7.46 -8.73
N PHE A 115 6.28 7.76 -9.91
CA PHE A 115 7.67 7.47 -10.29
C PHE A 115 8.66 8.24 -9.43
N PHE A 116 8.39 9.52 -9.15
CA PHE A 116 9.19 10.32 -8.23
C PHE A 116 9.29 9.68 -6.85
N TYR A 117 8.17 9.27 -6.26
CA TYR A 117 8.19 8.64 -4.94
C TYR A 117 8.75 7.22 -4.96
N ILE A 118 8.54 6.42 -6.01
CA ILE A 118 9.19 5.10 -6.16
C ILE A 118 10.71 5.28 -6.15
N ALA A 119 11.22 6.26 -6.90
CA ALA A 119 12.66 6.54 -6.94
C ALA A 119 13.19 6.96 -5.56
N ASN A 120 12.52 7.90 -4.90
CA ASN A 120 12.93 8.38 -3.57
C ASN A 120 12.88 7.29 -2.49
N GLU A 121 11.81 6.49 -2.47
CA GLU A 121 11.70 5.37 -1.52
C GLU A 121 12.74 4.28 -1.84
N GLY A 122 12.99 4.02 -3.13
CA GLY A 122 14.03 3.09 -3.58
C GLY A 122 15.44 3.51 -3.14
N LEU A 123 15.81 4.77 -3.34
CA LEU A 123 17.08 5.32 -2.85
C LEU A 123 17.19 5.22 -1.33
N SER A 124 16.11 5.53 -0.60
CA SER A 124 16.06 5.38 0.85
C SER A 124 16.29 3.93 1.31
N ILE A 125 15.72 2.95 0.60
CA ILE A 125 15.95 1.52 0.86
C ILE A 125 17.45 1.18 0.70
N LEU A 126 18.10 1.67 -0.37
CA LEU A 126 19.53 1.46 -0.59
C LEU A 126 20.37 2.10 0.52
N GLU A 127 20.04 3.32 0.94
CA GLU A 127 20.70 3.99 2.06
C GLU A 127 20.53 3.22 3.37
N ASN A 128 19.33 2.70 3.65
CA ASN A 128 19.09 1.90 4.83
C ASN A 128 19.90 0.59 4.80
N GLY A 129 19.98 -0.07 3.64
CA GLY A 129 20.83 -1.24 3.42
C GLY A 129 22.32 -0.91 3.62
N GLY A 130 22.78 0.21 3.11
CA GLY A 130 24.16 0.70 3.29
C GLY A 130 24.52 0.91 4.76
N LYS A 131 23.60 1.45 5.58
CA LYS A 131 23.78 1.58 7.04
C LYS A 131 23.95 0.24 7.77
N LEU A 132 23.49 -0.84 7.15
CA LEU A 132 23.63 -2.22 7.65
C LEU A 132 24.84 -2.96 7.03
N GLY A 133 25.62 -2.30 6.16
CA GLY A 133 26.75 -2.89 5.46
C GLY A 133 26.35 -3.76 4.25
N VAL A 134 25.11 -3.73 3.82
CA VAL A 134 24.64 -4.42 2.61
C VAL A 134 25.19 -3.72 1.38
N ARG A 135 25.87 -4.49 0.50
CA ARG A 135 26.32 -4.00 -0.81
C ARG A 135 25.26 -4.26 -1.85
N TYR A 136 25.03 -3.29 -2.72
CA TYR A 136 24.10 -3.41 -3.85
C TYR A 136 24.80 -3.04 -5.16
N PRO A 137 24.32 -3.57 -6.31
CA PRO A 137 24.84 -3.20 -7.62
C PRO A 137 24.59 -1.72 -7.92
N SER A 138 25.61 -1.00 -8.42
CA SER A 138 25.48 0.43 -8.76
C SER A 138 24.42 0.70 -9.84
N VAL A 139 24.05 -0.29 -10.60
CA VAL A 139 22.98 -0.23 -11.59
C VAL A 139 21.62 0.09 -10.96
N LEU A 140 21.35 -0.41 -9.73
CA LEU A 140 20.08 -0.10 -9.03
C LEU A 140 19.99 1.38 -8.69
N GLU A 141 21.06 1.95 -8.13
CA GLU A 141 21.13 3.36 -7.76
C GLU A 141 20.94 4.25 -8.99
N LYS A 142 21.72 4.02 -10.05
CA LYS A 142 21.61 4.76 -11.32
C LYS A 142 20.22 4.69 -11.93
N THR A 143 19.58 3.51 -11.89
CA THR A 143 18.23 3.36 -12.45
C THR A 143 17.20 4.17 -11.65
N LEU A 144 17.31 4.20 -10.32
CA LEU A 144 16.42 4.99 -9.48
C LEU A 144 16.64 6.50 -9.63
N GLU A 145 17.90 6.95 -9.78
CA GLU A 145 18.23 8.34 -10.06
C GLU A 145 17.65 8.79 -11.40
N GLN A 146 17.83 7.98 -12.46
CA GLN A 146 17.24 8.26 -13.77
C GLN A 146 15.70 8.31 -13.74
N LEU A 147 15.07 7.45 -12.92
CA LEU A 147 13.63 7.46 -12.76
C LEU A 147 13.15 8.74 -12.10
N ARG A 148 13.89 9.25 -11.11
CA ARG A 148 13.61 10.52 -10.45
C ARG A 148 13.73 11.69 -11.41
N GLU A 149 14.84 11.82 -12.13
CA GLU A 149 15.08 12.89 -13.11
C GLU A 149 14.01 12.97 -14.21
N LYS A 150 13.48 11.81 -14.65
CA LYS A 150 12.40 11.78 -15.63
C LYS A 150 11.03 12.17 -15.08
N SER A 151 10.89 12.22 -13.77
CA SER A 151 9.63 12.54 -13.09
C SER A 151 9.58 14.01 -12.61
N GLU A 152 10.70 14.72 -12.61
CA GLU A 152 10.81 16.16 -12.37
C GLU A 152 10.57 16.95 -13.67
#